data_29065de60d50d8905cdc9017da729fa0
#
_entry.id   29065de60d50d8905cdc9017da729fa0
#
_cell.length_a   1.000
_cell.length_b   1.000
_cell.length_c   1.000
_cell.angle_alpha   90.00
_cell.angle_beta   90.00
_cell.angle_gamma   90.00
#
_symmetry.space_group_name_H-M   'P 1'
#
loop_
_entity.id
_entity.type
_entity.pdbx_description
1 polymer ?
#
loop_
_entity_poly.entity_id
_entity_poly.type
_entity_poly.pdbx_seq_one_letter_code
_entity_poly.pdbx_strand_id
1 'polypeptide(L)'
;MAGTPVRMVGLGLQDRSDGASAVMKSSIEIGADAQFIIERSEIREFNQGLIDWRGILGSKHWLVLSSSCPLEGGSMKWAWGSSLTFAELEGCKTAMVIDVPEDSGRLEESWGSVIERIRQIHLLFIGPTAMKALSELEGIEEGLLLGEIRSRSLVPIVCSFDPEKRVASVSHSLGQEIIEVEEEVSLERWLAGFLCELPQSGSGASGIVSAAESASG
;
A
#
# COMPACT_ATOMS: atom_id res chain seq x y z
N MET A 1 -14.80 -8.83 -22.84
CA MET A 1 -15.56 -9.21 -21.63
C MET A 1 -14.92 -8.43 -20.51
N ALA A 2 -15.65 -7.55 -19.82
CA ALA A 2 -15.12 -6.86 -18.65
C ALA A 2 -14.74 -7.92 -17.60
N GLY A 3 -13.49 -7.97 -17.16
CA GLY A 3 -13.04 -8.86 -16.09
C GLY A 3 -13.79 -8.54 -14.79
N THR A 4 -13.81 -9.49 -13.86
CA THR A 4 -14.37 -9.24 -12.53
C THR A 4 -13.56 -8.12 -11.86
N PRO A 5 -14.21 -7.05 -11.36
CA PRO A 5 -13.47 -5.95 -10.75
C PRO A 5 -12.64 -6.40 -9.55
N VAL A 6 -11.46 -5.83 -9.40
CA VAL A 6 -10.61 -6.10 -8.24
C VAL A 6 -11.27 -5.51 -7.00
N ARG A 7 -11.36 -6.32 -5.95
CA ARG A 7 -12.01 -5.98 -4.69
C ARG A 7 -10.98 -5.53 -3.67
N MET A 8 -11.14 -4.31 -3.18
CA MET A 8 -10.22 -3.70 -2.23
C MET A 8 -10.94 -3.17 -1.00
N VAL A 9 -10.23 -3.14 0.09
CA VAL A 9 -10.68 -2.54 1.35
C VAL A 9 -9.57 -1.66 1.90
N GLY A 10 -9.89 -0.45 2.33
CA GLY A 10 -8.95 0.49 2.93
C GLY A 10 -9.31 0.80 4.38
N LEU A 11 -8.32 0.79 5.27
CA LEU A 11 -8.47 1.34 6.60
C LEU A 11 -8.10 2.82 6.55
N GLY A 12 -9.08 3.67 6.50
CA GLY A 12 -8.90 5.11 6.38
C GLY A 12 -10.25 5.78 6.27
N LEU A 13 -10.24 7.06 6.00
CA LEU A 13 -11.45 7.86 5.79
C LEU A 13 -11.48 8.40 4.38
N GLN A 14 -12.68 8.41 3.81
CA GLN A 14 -12.91 8.97 2.49
C GLN A 14 -12.47 10.45 2.38
N ASP A 15 -12.54 11.19 3.47
CA ASP A 15 -12.20 12.62 3.50
C ASP A 15 -10.72 12.89 3.85
N ARG A 16 -9.92 11.84 4.09
CA ARG A 16 -8.50 11.98 4.44
C ARG A 16 -7.60 12.05 3.22
N SER A 17 -6.43 12.65 3.46
CA SER A 17 -5.35 12.80 2.48
C SER A 17 -4.16 11.85 2.74
N ASP A 18 -4.29 10.86 3.66
CA ASP A 18 -3.25 9.85 3.80
C ASP A 18 -3.12 8.99 2.52
N GLY A 19 -1.96 8.38 2.34
CA GLY A 19 -1.66 7.67 1.10
C GLY A 19 -2.62 6.52 0.80
N ALA A 20 -3.04 5.75 1.82
CA ALA A 20 -4.01 4.67 1.62
C ALA A 20 -5.37 5.21 1.17
N SER A 21 -5.87 6.29 1.81
CA SER A 21 -7.13 6.92 1.43
C SER A 21 -7.09 7.48 0.00
N ALA A 22 -5.97 8.08 -0.40
CA ALA A 22 -5.78 8.60 -1.75
C ALA A 22 -5.76 7.47 -2.81
N VAL A 23 -5.07 6.38 -2.53
CA VAL A 23 -5.05 5.18 -3.39
C VAL A 23 -6.44 4.56 -3.50
N MET A 24 -7.20 4.47 -2.41
CA MET A 24 -8.56 3.94 -2.43
C MET A 24 -9.52 4.80 -3.26
N LYS A 25 -9.40 6.14 -3.20
CA LYS A 25 -10.17 7.06 -4.07
C LYS A 25 -9.85 6.82 -5.55
N SER A 26 -8.57 6.77 -5.88
CA SER A 26 -8.12 6.47 -7.25
C SER A 26 -8.60 5.10 -7.73
N SER A 27 -8.63 4.09 -6.83
CA SER A 27 -9.14 2.74 -7.15
C SER A 27 -10.62 2.76 -7.51
N ILE A 28 -11.44 3.57 -6.81
CA ILE A 28 -12.87 3.75 -7.13
C ILE A 28 -13.01 4.43 -8.51
N GLU A 29 -12.21 5.44 -8.80
CA GLU A 29 -12.24 6.19 -10.07
C GLU A 29 -11.92 5.32 -11.27
N ILE A 30 -11.02 4.33 -11.13
CA ILE A 30 -10.67 3.38 -12.20
C ILE A 30 -11.58 2.15 -12.23
N GLY A 31 -12.64 2.10 -11.41
CA GLY A 31 -13.67 1.07 -11.47
C GLY A 31 -13.41 -0.18 -10.61
N ALA A 32 -12.50 -0.15 -9.66
CA ALA A 32 -12.36 -1.20 -8.67
C ALA A 32 -13.56 -1.24 -7.70
N ASP A 33 -13.90 -2.43 -7.19
CA ASP A 33 -14.83 -2.59 -6.07
C ASP A 33 -14.10 -2.28 -4.76
N ALA A 34 -13.95 -0.98 -4.47
CA ALA A 34 -13.18 -0.47 -3.35
C ALA A 34 -14.08 0.17 -2.29
N GLN A 35 -13.84 -0.15 -1.01
CA GLN A 35 -14.62 0.38 0.11
C GLN A 35 -13.74 0.72 1.30
N PHE A 36 -14.17 1.70 2.10
CA PHE A 36 -13.52 2.07 3.35
C PHE A 36 -14.12 1.29 4.53
N ILE A 37 -13.26 0.85 5.46
CA ILE A 37 -13.71 0.16 6.69
C ILE A 37 -14.35 1.15 7.66
N ILE A 38 -13.88 2.39 7.68
CA ILE A 38 -14.37 3.45 8.56
C ILE A 38 -14.91 4.56 7.69
N GLU A 39 -16.21 4.80 7.78
CA GLU A 39 -16.89 5.75 6.89
C GLU A 39 -16.89 7.19 7.39
N ARG A 40 -16.59 7.48 8.68
CA ARG A 40 -16.74 8.82 9.26
C ARG A 40 -15.72 9.18 10.34
N SER A 41 -15.69 10.45 10.64
CA SER A 41 -14.80 11.28 11.47
C SER A 41 -14.55 10.84 12.93
N GLU A 42 -15.06 9.72 13.39
CA GLU A 42 -14.91 9.24 14.77
C GLU A 42 -13.67 8.35 14.95
N ILE A 43 -12.61 8.63 14.22
CA ILE A 43 -11.37 7.83 14.20
C ILE A 43 -10.77 7.66 15.59
N ARG A 44 -10.91 8.65 16.47
CA ARG A 44 -10.22 8.63 17.74
C ARG A 44 -10.84 7.71 18.78
N GLU A 45 -12.13 7.35 18.64
CA GLU A 45 -12.90 6.67 19.70
C GLU A 45 -13.81 5.54 19.19
N PHE A 46 -13.62 5.00 17.98
CA PHE A 46 -14.44 3.88 17.55
C PHE A 46 -14.02 2.57 18.22
N ASN A 47 -14.99 1.68 18.43
CA ASN A 47 -14.71 0.36 18.99
C ASN A 47 -14.36 -0.64 17.88
N GLN A 48 -13.07 -0.83 17.63
CA GLN A 48 -12.56 -1.77 16.62
C GLN A 48 -12.99 -3.23 16.87
N GLY A 49 -13.37 -3.57 18.10
CA GLY A 49 -13.89 -4.90 18.44
C GLY A 49 -15.30 -5.19 17.88
N LEU A 50 -16.02 -4.16 17.41
CA LEU A 50 -17.31 -4.32 16.74
C LEU A 50 -17.20 -4.48 15.22
N ILE A 51 -15.99 -4.37 14.65
CA ILE A 51 -15.77 -4.54 13.22
C ILE A 51 -15.78 -6.02 12.88
N ASP A 52 -16.64 -6.42 11.96
CA ASP A 52 -16.64 -7.78 11.39
C ASP A 52 -15.52 -7.92 10.36
N TRP A 53 -14.29 -8.08 10.87
CA TRP A 53 -13.09 -8.21 10.06
C TRP A 53 -13.18 -9.35 9.03
N ARG A 54 -13.78 -10.48 9.40
CA ARG A 54 -13.91 -11.64 8.51
C ARG A 54 -14.87 -11.35 7.37
N GLY A 55 -16.03 -10.78 7.70
CA GLY A 55 -17.03 -10.40 6.70
C GLY A 55 -16.49 -9.35 5.72
N ILE A 56 -15.71 -8.38 6.23
CA ILE A 56 -15.13 -7.31 5.43
C ILE A 56 -13.98 -7.79 4.54
N LEU A 57 -13.04 -8.59 5.08
CA LEU A 57 -11.82 -9.02 4.40
C LEU A 57 -12.00 -10.29 3.56
N GLY A 58 -13.00 -11.10 3.92
CA GLY A 58 -13.33 -12.29 3.17
C GLY A 58 -13.59 -11.99 1.69
N SER A 59 -12.93 -12.73 0.81
CA SER A 59 -13.05 -12.55 -0.65
C SER A 59 -12.48 -11.23 -1.22
N LYS A 60 -11.78 -10.41 -0.47
CA LYS A 60 -11.07 -9.23 -0.98
C LYS A 60 -9.69 -9.63 -1.54
N HIS A 61 -9.25 -8.91 -2.58
CA HIS A 61 -7.91 -9.10 -3.14
C HIS A 61 -6.87 -8.35 -2.31
N TRP A 62 -7.20 -7.11 -1.92
CA TRP A 62 -6.29 -6.21 -1.22
C TRP A 62 -6.91 -5.55 0.00
N LEU A 63 -6.14 -5.52 1.09
CA LEU A 63 -6.26 -4.57 2.19
C LEU A 63 -5.21 -3.47 1.96
N VAL A 64 -5.64 -2.22 1.84
CA VAL A 64 -4.77 -1.06 1.64
C VAL A 64 -4.64 -0.29 2.95
N LEU A 65 -3.42 -0.11 3.43
CA LEU A 65 -3.11 0.52 4.70
C LEU A 65 -2.07 1.62 4.53
N SER A 66 -2.14 2.63 5.38
CA SER A 66 -1.14 3.68 5.53
C SER A 66 -0.24 3.40 6.72
N SER A 67 1.06 3.67 6.60
CA SER A 67 2.03 3.51 7.68
C SER A 67 1.80 4.50 8.81
N SER A 68 1.22 5.67 8.53
CA SER A 68 0.88 6.70 9.52
C SER A 68 -0.35 6.37 10.35
N CYS A 69 -1.18 5.43 9.92
CA CYS A 69 -2.43 5.05 10.55
C CYS A 69 -2.31 4.73 12.07
N PRO A 70 -1.30 3.98 12.54
CA PRO A 70 -1.12 3.71 13.97
C PRO A 70 -0.87 4.94 14.84
N LEU A 71 -0.46 6.07 14.22
CA LEU A 71 -0.17 7.32 14.91
C LEU A 71 -1.42 8.12 15.28
N GLU A 72 -2.58 7.76 14.74
CA GLU A 72 -3.85 8.47 14.88
C GLU A 72 -4.56 8.25 16.24
N GLY A 73 -4.04 7.34 17.05
CA GLY A 73 -4.57 7.03 18.37
C GLY A 73 -4.78 5.54 18.61
N GLY A 74 -5.15 5.22 19.85
CA GLY A 74 -5.24 3.84 20.32
C GLY A 74 -6.20 2.97 19.50
N SER A 75 -7.41 3.46 19.23
CA SER A 75 -8.41 2.70 18.46
C SER A 75 -7.94 2.40 17.03
N MET A 76 -7.31 3.37 16.39
CA MET A 76 -6.78 3.20 15.05
C MET A 76 -5.57 2.25 15.04
N LYS A 77 -4.66 2.35 16.00
CA LYS A 77 -3.52 1.43 16.16
C LYS A 77 -3.99 -0.01 16.32
N TRP A 78 -5.02 -0.25 17.15
CA TRP A 78 -5.60 -1.58 17.32
C TRP A 78 -6.31 -2.07 16.05
N ALA A 79 -7.07 -1.22 15.36
CA ALA A 79 -7.73 -1.57 14.11
C ALA A 79 -6.71 -1.93 13.02
N TRP A 80 -5.64 -1.16 12.91
CA TRP A 80 -4.55 -1.42 11.96
C TRP A 80 -3.91 -2.78 12.22
N GLY A 81 -3.56 -3.09 13.47
CA GLY A 81 -3.00 -4.41 13.84
C GLY A 81 -3.98 -5.56 13.64
N SER A 82 -5.26 -5.36 13.97
CA SER A 82 -6.30 -6.38 13.76
C SER A 82 -6.55 -6.64 12.27
N SER A 83 -6.62 -5.58 11.45
CA SER A 83 -6.83 -5.72 10.01
C SER A 83 -5.75 -6.56 9.33
N LEU A 84 -4.48 -6.36 9.69
CA LEU A 84 -3.34 -7.17 9.21
C LEU A 84 -3.50 -8.64 9.58
N THR A 85 -3.83 -8.92 10.84
CA THR A 85 -4.01 -10.28 11.33
C THR A 85 -5.17 -10.99 10.63
N PHE A 86 -6.30 -10.31 10.49
CA PHE A 86 -7.46 -10.90 9.82
C PHE A 86 -7.28 -10.99 8.31
N ALA A 87 -6.54 -10.06 7.67
CA ALA A 87 -6.20 -10.18 6.25
C ALA A 87 -5.40 -11.46 5.97
N GLU A 88 -4.40 -11.76 6.81
CA GLU A 88 -3.63 -12.99 6.73
C GLU A 88 -4.51 -14.24 6.90
N LEU A 89 -5.43 -14.24 7.88
CA LEU A 89 -6.35 -15.35 8.13
C LEU A 89 -7.35 -15.60 6.99
N GLU A 90 -7.83 -14.54 6.34
CA GLU A 90 -8.80 -14.61 5.25
C GLU A 90 -8.14 -14.71 3.86
N GLY A 91 -6.81 -14.70 3.79
CA GLY A 91 -6.07 -14.76 2.52
C GLY A 91 -6.15 -13.48 1.69
N CYS A 92 -6.53 -12.36 2.30
CA CYS A 92 -6.49 -11.04 1.69
C CYS A 92 -5.05 -10.49 1.70
N LYS A 93 -4.53 -10.09 0.56
CA LYS A 93 -3.18 -9.53 0.48
C LYS A 93 -3.15 -8.10 1.04
N THR A 94 -2.06 -7.72 1.68
CA THR A 94 -1.89 -6.37 2.25
C THR A 94 -0.96 -5.54 1.38
N ALA A 95 -1.43 -4.36 0.97
CA ALA A 95 -0.63 -3.29 0.39
C ALA A 95 -0.45 -2.18 1.44
N MET A 96 0.80 -1.88 1.76
CA MET A 96 1.18 -0.84 2.72
C MET A 96 1.75 0.36 1.98
N VAL A 97 1.12 1.52 2.16
CA VAL A 97 1.60 2.81 1.64
C VAL A 97 2.42 3.50 2.73
N ILE A 98 3.66 3.83 2.43
CA ILE A 98 4.51 4.55 3.37
C ILE A 98 4.29 6.05 3.22
N ASP A 99 3.74 6.65 4.27
CA ASP A 99 3.57 8.08 4.40
C ASP A 99 4.70 8.68 5.24
N VAL A 100 5.04 9.93 4.94
CA VAL A 100 5.78 10.78 5.86
C VAL A 100 4.74 11.46 6.77
N PRO A 101 4.75 11.20 8.09
CA PRO A 101 3.82 11.85 9.01
C PRO A 101 3.96 13.38 8.96
N GLU A 102 2.86 14.13 9.25
CA GLU A 102 2.91 15.60 9.36
C GLU A 102 3.98 16.06 10.36
N ASP A 103 4.08 15.39 11.51
CA ASP A 103 5.20 15.50 12.42
C ASP A 103 6.29 14.51 11.94
N SER A 104 7.26 15.00 11.19
CA SER A 104 8.36 14.20 10.66
C SER A 104 9.20 13.52 11.74
N GLY A 105 9.21 14.03 12.98
CA GLY A 105 9.86 13.40 14.13
C GLY A 105 9.24 12.05 14.51
N ARG A 106 8.05 11.74 14.00
CA ARG A 106 7.37 10.44 14.23
C ARG A 106 7.57 9.42 13.11
N LEU A 107 8.41 9.71 12.13
CA LEU A 107 8.68 8.76 11.05
C LEU A 107 9.26 7.44 11.57
N GLU A 108 10.19 7.50 12.51
CA GLU A 108 10.78 6.31 13.14
C GLU A 108 9.71 5.46 13.85
N GLU A 109 8.75 6.08 14.55
CA GLU A 109 7.63 5.37 15.21
C GLU A 109 6.72 4.71 14.18
N SER A 110 6.38 5.42 13.10
CA SER A 110 5.57 4.91 12.00
C SER A 110 6.26 3.73 11.32
N TRP A 111 7.51 3.90 10.93
CA TRP A 111 8.31 2.88 10.27
C TRP A 111 8.53 1.66 11.18
N GLY A 112 8.81 1.86 12.47
CA GLY A 112 8.93 0.78 13.46
C GLY A 112 7.67 -0.08 13.54
N SER A 113 6.49 0.55 13.50
CA SER A 113 5.20 -0.17 13.46
C SER A 113 5.06 -1.05 12.21
N VAL A 114 5.52 -0.57 11.05
CA VAL A 114 5.54 -1.34 9.80
C VAL A 114 6.50 -2.51 9.92
N ILE A 115 7.73 -2.29 10.42
CA ILE A 115 8.74 -3.34 10.60
C ILE A 115 8.25 -4.45 11.53
N GLU A 116 7.56 -4.14 12.61
CA GLU A 116 6.98 -5.13 13.52
C GLU A 116 6.00 -6.09 12.82
N ARG A 117 5.34 -5.63 11.77
CA ARG A 117 4.33 -6.36 11.00
C ARG A 117 4.75 -6.71 9.57
N ILE A 118 6.00 -6.52 9.23
CA ILE A 118 6.53 -6.58 7.86
C ILE A 118 6.18 -7.89 7.14
N ARG A 119 6.11 -9.00 7.85
CA ARG A 119 5.81 -10.33 7.29
C ARG A 119 4.35 -10.51 6.85
N GLN A 120 3.45 -9.64 7.32
CA GLN A 120 2.04 -9.63 6.92
C GLN A 120 1.78 -8.72 5.71
N ILE A 121 2.83 -8.06 5.19
CA ILE A 121 2.77 -7.14 4.07
C ILE A 121 3.17 -7.86 2.79
N HIS A 122 2.36 -7.77 1.75
CA HIS A 122 2.59 -8.40 0.45
C HIS A 122 3.15 -7.43 -0.58
N LEU A 123 2.76 -6.15 -0.45
CA LEU A 123 3.26 -5.07 -1.27
C LEU A 123 3.55 -3.86 -0.37
N LEU A 124 4.78 -3.34 -0.45
CA LEU A 124 5.21 -2.12 0.22
C LEU A 124 5.44 -1.05 -0.83
N PHE A 125 4.70 0.05 -0.74
CA PHE A 125 4.83 1.17 -1.65
C PHE A 125 5.47 2.36 -0.93
N ILE A 126 6.52 2.90 -1.54
CA ILE A 126 7.31 4.02 -1.00
C ILE A 126 7.36 5.12 -2.05
N GLY A 127 6.57 6.18 -1.87
CA GLY A 127 6.60 7.34 -2.77
C GLY A 127 7.91 8.15 -2.65
N PRO A 128 8.21 9.08 -3.59
CA PRO A 128 9.49 9.79 -3.64
C PRO A 128 9.85 10.54 -2.34
N THR A 129 8.88 11.21 -1.72
CA THR A 129 9.10 11.91 -0.45
C THR A 129 9.45 10.94 0.68
N ALA A 130 8.73 9.82 0.76
CA ALA A 130 8.98 8.78 1.75
C ALA A 130 10.31 8.04 1.47
N MET A 131 10.67 7.85 0.19
CA MET A 131 11.94 7.28 -0.23
C MET A 131 13.12 8.05 0.36
N LYS A 132 13.12 9.38 0.16
CA LYS A 132 14.16 10.25 0.70
C LYS A 132 14.22 10.19 2.24
N ALA A 133 13.08 10.31 2.90
CA ALA A 133 13.00 10.31 4.36
C ALA A 133 13.46 8.97 4.98
N LEU A 134 13.08 7.83 4.37
CA LEU A 134 13.53 6.52 4.82
C LEU A 134 15.00 6.25 4.50
N SER A 135 15.51 6.74 3.37
CA SER A 135 16.91 6.67 3.01
C SER A 135 17.81 7.34 4.09
N GLU A 136 17.41 8.53 4.53
CA GLU A 136 18.07 9.26 5.62
C GLU A 136 17.94 8.50 6.96
N LEU A 137 16.76 7.97 7.29
CA LEU A 137 16.50 7.25 8.54
C LEU A 137 17.29 5.94 8.63
N GLU A 138 17.30 5.15 7.56
CA GLU A 138 17.98 3.84 7.51
C GLU A 138 19.48 3.94 7.18
N GLY A 139 19.96 5.12 6.75
CA GLY A 139 21.34 5.31 6.30
C GLY A 139 21.66 4.53 5.03
N ILE A 140 20.72 4.36 4.13
CA ILE A 140 20.82 3.61 2.88
C ILE A 140 20.64 4.59 1.72
N GLU A 141 21.42 4.45 0.67
CA GLU A 141 21.28 5.25 -0.55
C GLU A 141 19.90 4.99 -1.21
N GLU A 142 19.21 6.05 -1.67
CA GLU A 142 17.84 5.95 -2.24
C GLU A 142 17.74 4.89 -3.36
N GLY A 143 18.75 4.82 -4.24
CA GLY A 143 18.79 3.85 -5.34
C GLY A 143 18.87 2.40 -4.89
N LEU A 144 19.31 2.14 -3.67
CA LEU A 144 19.45 0.79 -3.10
C LEU A 144 18.30 0.43 -2.13
N LEU A 145 17.53 1.42 -1.68
CA LEU A 145 16.59 1.28 -0.56
C LEU A 145 15.55 0.19 -0.80
N LEU A 146 14.91 0.14 -1.98
CA LEU A 146 13.88 -0.86 -2.30
C LEU A 146 14.44 -2.28 -2.23
N GLY A 147 15.62 -2.50 -2.83
CA GLY A 147 16.31 -3.79 -2.83
C GLY A 147 16.72 -4.24 -1.43
N GLU A 148 17.26 -3.33 -0.64
CA GLU A 148 17.66 -3.59 0.75
C GLU A 148 16.46 -3.92 1.64
N ILE A 149 15.39 -3.14 1.59
CA ILE A 149 14.15 -3.44 2.33
C ILE A 149 13.62 -4.80 1.89
N ARG A 150 13.52 -5.05 0.58
CA ARG A 150 13.03 -6.33 0.04
C ARG A 150 13.87 -7.50 0.55
N SER A 151 15.19 -7.40 0.50
CA SER A 151 16.10 -8.51 0.88
C SER A 151 16.05 -8.83 2.37
N ARG A 152 15.91 -7.81 3.22
CA ARG A 152 15.86 -7.96 4.68
C ARG A 152 14.50 -8.39 5.19
N SER A 153 13.42 -7.89 4.59
CA SER A 153 12.04 -8.14 5.06
C SER A 153 11.37 -9.34 4.44
N LEU A 154 11.80 -9.76 3.25
CA LEU A 154 11.17 -10.78 2.42
C LEU A 154 9.75 -10.40 1.95
N VAL A 155 9.38 -9.12 2.00
CA VAL A 155 8.15 -8.62 1.38
C VAL A 155 8.15 -8.99 -0.10
N PRO A 156 7.10 -9.61 -0.63
CA PRO A 156 7.09 -10.09 -2.02
C PRO A 156 7.38 -9.01 -3.05
N ILE A 157 6.81 -7.79 -2.87
CA ILE A 157 6.98 -6.65 -3.76
C ILE A 157 7.24 -5.40 -2.93
N VAL A 158 8.35 -4.71 -3.21
CA VAL A 158 8.66 -3.37 -2.71
C VAL A 158 8.79 -2.46 -3.91
N CYS A 159 7.97 -1.42 -4.01
CA CYS A 159 7.90 -0.59 -5.19
C CYS A 159 7.80 0.90 -4.87
N SER A 160 8.14 1.70 -5.88
CA SER A 160 8.04 3.15 -5.89
C SER A 160 7.59 3.60 -7.28
N PHE A 161 6.94 4.75 -7.36
CA PHE A 161 6.67 5.45 -8.61
C PHE A 161 7.04 6.92 -8.46
N ASP A 162 7.82 7.44 -9.39
CA ASP A 162 8.19 8.85 -9.51
C ASP A 162 7.38 9.46 -10.66
N PRO A 163 6.33 10.25 -10.36
CA PRO A 163 5.48 10.83 -11.40
C PRO A 163 6.18 11.92 -12.23
N GLU A 164 7.20 12.59 -11.69
CA GLU A 164 7.95 13.61 -12.43
C GLU A 164 8.85 12.98 -13.49
N LYS A 165 9.48 11.85 -13.15
CA LYS A 165 10.31 11.07 -14.08
C LYS A 165 9.51 10.07 -14.90
N ARG A 166 8.26 9.80 -14.51
CA ARG A 166 7.41 8.74 -15.06
C ARG A 166 8.08 7.37 -15.04
N VAL A 167 8.70 7.05 -13.88
CA VAL A 167 9.43 5.80 -13.70
C VAL A 167 8.91 5.06 -12.47
N ALA A 168 8.54 3.81 -12.68
CA ALA A 168 8.26 2.86 -11.62
C ALA A 168 9.51 2.01 -11.36
N SER A 169 9.82 1.83 -10.08
CA SER A 169 10.88 0.92 -9.63
C SER A 169 10.24 -0.18 -8.79
N VAL A 170 10.44 -1.44 -9.15
CA VAL A 170 9.83 -2.59 -8.49
C VAL A 170 10.90 -3.61 -8.13
N SER A 171 11.07 -3.87 -6.85
CA SER A 171 11.94 -4.93 -6.33
C SER A 171 11.10 -6.12 -5.89
N HIS A 172 11.41 -7.31 -6.42
CA HIS A 172 10.70 -8.56 -6.13
C HIS A 172 11.65 -9.75 -6.00
N SER A 173 11.13 -10.95 -5.73
CA SER A 173 11.96 -12.14 -5.45
C SER A 173 12.89 -12.57 -6.57
N LEU A 174 12.61 -12.16 -7.82
CA LEU A 174 13.36 -12.55 -9.01
C LEU A 174 14.30 -11.43 -9.50
N GLY A 175 14.26 -10.23 -8.94
CA GLY A 175 15.10 -9.12 -9.33
C GLY A 175 14.53 -7.75 -9.02
N GLN A 176 15.06 -6.76 -9.68
CA GLN A 176 14.59 -5.38 -9.64
C GLN A 176 14.37 -4.90 -11.08
N GLU A 177 13.22 -4.28 -11.30
CA GLU A 177 12.81 -3.75 -12.58
C GLU A 177 12.64 -2.24 -12.50
N ILE A 178 13.04 -1.56 -13.58
CA ILE A 178 12.82 -0.12 -13.76
C ILE A 178 11.95 0.01 -15.01
N ILE A 179 10.77 0.60 -14.88
CA ILE A 179 9.72 0.60 -15.89
C ILE A 179 9.37 2.05 -16.21
N GLU A 180 9.49 2.42 -17.47
CA GLU A 180 9.01 3.72 -17.96
C GLU A 180 7.50 3.68 -18.14
N VAL A 181 6.79 4.68 -17.62
CA VAL A 181 5.34 4.82 -17.72
C VAL A 181 5.03 5.89 -18.76
N GLU A 182 4.33 5.50 -19.82
CA GLU A 182 4.10 6.39 -20.97
C GLU A 182 3.15 7.53 -20.64
N GLU A 183 2.12 7.27 -19.81
CA GLU A 183 1.10 8.25 -19.47
C GLU A 183 1.47 9.08 -18.23
N GLU A 184 1.01 10.32 -18.20
CA GLU A 184 1.13 11.19 -17.04
C GLU A 184 0.03 10.83 -16.03
N VAL A 185 0.42 10.20 -14.93
CA VAL A 185 -0.50 9.80 -13.87
C VAL A 185 0.03 10.22 -12.50
N SER A 186 -0.89 10.42 -11.56
CA SER A 186 -0.48 10.63 -10.16
C SER A 186 0.06 9.35 -9.55
N LEU A 187 0.83 9.50 -8.48
CA LEU A 187 1.40 8.41 -7.71
C LEU A 187 0.31 7.43 -7.22
N GLU A 188 -0.79 7.96 -6.71
CA GLU A 188 -1.90 7.18 -6.15
C GLU A 188 -2.67 6.44 -7.25
N ARG A 189 -2.84 7.08 -8.40
CA ARG A 189 -3.50 6.47 -9.55
C ARG A 189 -2.66 5.33 -10.12
N TRP A 190 -1.34 5.53 -10.26
CA TRP A 190 -0.44 4.46 -10.68
C TRP A 190 -0.52 3.27 -9.71
N LEU A 191 -0.42 3.49 -8.39
CA LEU A 191 -0.51 2.40 -7.43
C LEU A 191 -1.88 1.71 -7.47
N ALA A 192 -2.97 2.46 -7.60
CA ALA A 192 -4.31 1.90 -7.75
C ALA A 192 -4.41 0.98 -8.98
N GLY A 193 -3.91 1.44 -10.13
CA GLY A 193 -3.83 0.64 -11.35
C GLY A 193 -2.96 -0.62 -11.17
N PHE A 194 -1.79 -0.48 -10.57
CA PHE A 194 -0.89 -1.60 -10.30
C PHE A 194 -1.54 -2.67 -9.42
N LEU A 195 -2.26 -2.27 -8.36
CA LEU A 195 -3.01 -3.20 -7.51
C LEU A 195 -4.17 -3.88 -8.26
N CYS A 196 -4.76 -3.21 -9.25
CA CYS A 196 -5.80 -3.79 -10.11
C CYS A 196 -5.25 -4.80 -11.11
N GLU A 197 -4.08 -4.55 -11.67
CA GLU A 197 -3.47 -5.40 -12.70
C GLU A 197 -2.76 -6.64 -12.12
N LEU A 198 -2.12 -6.53 -10.96
CA LEU A 198 -1.36 -7.62 -10.34
C LEU A 198 -2.13 -8.96 -10.21
N PRO A 199 -3.40 -8.99 -9.78
CA PRO A 199 -4.15 -10.25 -9.68
C PRO A 199 -4.40 -10.93 -11.04
N GLN A 200 -4.37 -10.16 -12.14
CA GLN A 200 -4.66 -10.64 -13.49
C GLN A 200 -3.39 -11.02 -14.25
N SER A 201 -2.30 -10.27 -14.02
CA SER A 201 -1.02 -10.46 -14.74
C SER A 201 -0.15 -11.57 -14.15
N GLY A 202 -0.44 -12.00 -12.92
CA GLY A 202 0.31 -13.04 -12.23
C GLY A 202 1.51 -12.51 -11.45
N SER A 203 2.09 -13.38 -10.60
CA SER A 203 3.16 -13.04 -9.64
C SER A 203 4.58 -13.29 -10.16
N GLY A 204 4.76 -13.68 -11.41
CA GLY A 204 6.07 -13.82 -12.05
C GLY A 204 6.64 -12.46 -12.47
N ALA A 205 7.96 -12.40 -12.76
CA ALA A 205 8.62 -11.15 -13.17
C ALA A 205 7.92 -10.46 -14.34
N SER A 206 7.60 -11.20 -15.41
CA SER A 206 6.88 -10.65 -16.57
C SER A 206 5.48 -10.15 -16.24
N GLY A 207 4.77 -10.82 -15.33
CA GLY A 207 3.46 -10.38 -14.87
C GLY A 207 3.54 -9.10 -14.06
N ILE A 208 4.54 -8.95 -13.20
CA ILE A 208 4.79 -7.74 -12.40
C ILE A 208 5.12 -6.55 -13.30
N VAL A 209 5.99 -6.76 -14.29
CA VAL A 209 6.35 -5.74 -15.30
C VAL A 209 5.11 -5.32 -16.08
N SER A 210 4.37 -6.27 -16.63
CA SER A 210 3.14 -5.99 -17.39
C SER A 210 2.10 -5.24 -16.55
N ALA A 211 1.93 -5.61 -15.27
CA ALA A 211 1.03 -4.89 -14.36
C ALA A 211 1.48 -3.45 -14.12
N ALA A 212 2.79 -3.21 -13.99
CA ALA A 212 3.33 -1.88 -13.76
C ALA A 212 3.25 -0.98 -15.00
N GLU A 213 3.44 -1.53 -16.19
CA GLU A 213 3.25 -0.84 -17.48
C GLU A 213 1.78 -0.46 -17.70
N SER A 214 0.85 -1.39 -17.39
CA SER A 214 -0.59 -1.19 -17.59
C SER A 214 -1.24 -0.35 -16.48
N ALA A 215 -0.52 -0.01 -15.42
CA ALA A 215 -1.05 0.68 -14.23
C ALA A 215 -1.53 2.12 -14.50
N SER A 216 -1.16 2.70 -15.62
CA SER A 216 -1.54 4.07 -16.02
C SER A 216 -2.85 4.14 -16.83
N GLY A 217 -3.33 3.00 -17.37
CA GLY A 217 -4.47 2.91 -18.28
C GLY A 217 -5.86 3.04 -17.65
#